data_7a66795892b2a71f3dfe8f5511cbe0b6
#
_entry.id   7a66795892b2a71f3dfe8f5511cbe0b6
#
_cell.length_a   1.000
_cell.length_b   1.000
_cell.length_c   1.000
_cell.angle_alpha   90.00
_cell.angle_beta   90.00
_cell.angle_gamma   90.00
#
_symmetry.space_group_name_H-M   'P 1'
#
loop_
_entity.id
_entity.type
_entity.pdbx_description
1 polymer ?
#
loop_
_entity_poly.entity_id
_entity_poly.type
_entity_poly.pdbx_seq_one_letter_code
_entity_poly.pdbx_strand_id
1 'polypeptide(L)'
;MKIKTLEIKNWRSIKELKVMTQDLMIIIGQNNHGKSNLLSAILFFFGEIKHQDLDFFQGAEELFVDIEFSELDDQDKKTFEKYVTQQETIKVRKVAYLGGSFEYKGWIQTCLEDYLKEENAGNYTSRETASSLPFYQYLPPAGRLSKQQIIEAQQKYIQSNIRNLTFSYELEETNFMGLKSVAKGIFGEVYFLPAIKNAADDFASKDTSVFGKLLGEVVETMSQHNEDWQGTKQQLANLFSKFSKYINGVENTERPKQLSDLENELSKELLSWNAYFDIELNIPDIDSVLKSNASVWSNDGTRTDIARKGHGLQRAVTIALIQLIAKRQLQSNQDSETTNRKVSKSRYFIFEEPELYLHPQAQRSLFDSFVELSTSGNQVILCTHSSNLISIDKYKSIYIIKKENEQYGSKVTQCEEDLFDGNQKNEWNLSYWINPDRGELFFAEKVILVEGQTDKVILPALADKLGVFKHSYTVIDCGSKQNIPLYIKLMNKFKIPYVSVYDKDHQENKSEQAIGAADSATKAILDEINNELGLSVELVNDIEQELGYDCGKSGKPFQALKYIKSSEFHISESFAEKIRVIYK
;
A
#
# COMPACT_ATOMS: atom_id res chain seq x y z
N MET A 1 -9.80 0.12 -10.93
CA MET A 1 -9.67 1.24 -9.95
C MET A 1 -8.43 1.11 -9.08
N LYS A 2 -7.90 2.24 -8.58
CA LYS A 2 -6.76 2.31 -7.65
C LYS A 2 -7.13 3.13 -6.42
N ILE A 3 -6.54 2.81 -5.28
CA ILE A 3 -6.63 3.66 -4.09
C ILE A 3 -5.93 4.97 -4.41
N LYS A 4 -6.62 6.10 -4.25
CA LYS A 4 -6.10 7.46 -4.44
C LYS A 4 -5.80 8.13 -3.12
N THR A 5 -6.71 8.03 -2.16
CA THR A 5 -6.53 8.53 -0.79
C THR A 5 -6.98 7.50 0.22
N LEU A 6 -6.29 7.48 1.35
CA LEU A 6 -6.61 6.67 2.51
C LEU A 6 -6.74 7.58 3.74
N GLU A 7 -7.87 7.51 4.43
CA GLU A 7 -8.11 8.22 5.68
C GLU A 7 -8.53 7.22 6.76
N ILE A 8 -7.86 7.25 7.90
CA ILE A 8 -8.07 6.31 9.00
C ILE A 8 -8.32 7.10 10.27
N LYS A 9 -9.32 6.70 11.04
CA LYS A 9 -9.61 7.28 12.35
C LYS A 9 -9.83 6.20 13.40
N ASN A 10 -9.20 6.41 14.55
CA ASN A 10 -9.33 5.59 15.74
C ASN A 10 -8.96 4.11 15.58
N TRP A 11 -7.99 3.79 14.71
CA TRP A 11 -7.52 2.42 14.47
C TRP A 11 -6.22 2.13 15.23
N ARG A 12 -6.26 1.28 16.23
CA ARG A 12 -5.10 0.85 17.06
C ARG A 12 -4.26 2.04 17.56
N SER A 13 -3.04 2.22 17.02
CA SER A 13 -2.16 3.35 17.34
C SER A 13 -2.45 4.61 16.51
N ILE A 14 -3.36 4.56 15.56
CA ILE A 14 -3.68 5.65 14.65
C ILE A 14 -4.93 6.37 15.15
N LYS A 15 -4.77 7.60 15.66
CA LYS A 15 -5.89 8.45 16.05
C LYS A 15 -6.57 9.04 14.82
N GLU A 16 -5.79 9.65 13.95
CA GLU A 16 -6.24 10.22 12.69
C GLU A 16 -5.06 10.29 11.72
N LEU A 17 -5.29 9.82 10.50
CA LEU A 17 -4.28 9.75 9.46
C LEU A 17 -4.95 9.90 8.11
N LYS A 18 -4.36 10.74 7.25
CA LYS A 18 -4.76 10.89 5.85
C LYS A 18 -3.52 10.91 4.97
N VAL A 19 -3.51 10.09 3.93
CA VAL A 19 -2.40 9.98 2.97
C VAL A 19 -2.91 9.90 1.55
N MET A 20 -2.12 10.46 0.61
CA MET A 20 -2.26 10.23 -0.82
C MET A 20 -1.46 8.98 -1.18
N THR A 21 -2.04 8.03 -1.87
CA THR A 21 -1.34 6.80 -2.25
C THR A 21 -0.71 6.91 -3.63
N GLN A 22 0.35 6.14 -3.85
CA GLN A 22 1.01 5.95 -5.14
C GLN A 22 0.82 4.50 -5.60
N ASP A 23 1.18 4.19 -6.84
CA ASP A 23 1.16 2.81 -7.35
C ASP A 23 2.10 1.90 -6.55
N LEU A 24 3.22 2.43 -6.08
CA LEU A 24 4.11 1.81 -5.11
C LEU A 24 4.08 2.61 -3.82
N MET A 25 3.72 1.99 -2.71
CA MET A 25 3.68 2.58 -1.37
C MET A 25 4.62 1.82 -0.45
N ILE A 26 5.71 2.45 -0.02
CA ILE A 26 6.75 1.89 0.85
C ILE A 26 6.63 2.51 2.23
N ILE A 27 6.12 1.76 3.18
CA ILE A 27 5.87 2.20 4.54
C ILE A 27 7.07 1.84 5.41
N ILE A 28 7.69 2.84 6.00
CA ILE A 28 8.86 2.69 6.86
C ILE A 28 8.68 3.41 8.19
N GLY A 29 9.56 3.16 9.13
CA GLY A 29 9.55 3.76 10.47
C GLY A 29 10.11 2.79 11.50
N GLN A 30 10.35 3.26 12.71
CA GLN A 30 10.87 2.43 13.81
C GLN A 30 9.87 1.35 14.22
N ASN A 31 10.35 0.36 14.97
CA ASN A 31 9.50 -0.68 15.53
C ASN A 31 8.43 -0.07 16.44
N ASN A 32 7.24 -0.64 16.42
CA ASN A 32 6.10 -0.19 17.25
C ASN A 32 5.54 1.22 16.92
N HIS A 33 5.90 1.81 15.78
CA HIS A 33 5.40 3.11 15.35
C HIS A 33 4.09 3.05 14.55
N GLY A 34 3.56 1.84 14.24
CA GLY A 34 2.25 1.67 13.63
C GLY A 34 2.24 1.28 12.14
N LYS A 35 3.38 0.82 11.57
CA LYS A 35 3.44 0.33 10.18
C LYS A 35 2.42 -0.77 9.90
N SER A 36 2.44 -1.85 10.68
CA SER A 36 1.48 -2.95 10.56
C SER A 36 0.04 -2.51 10.85
N ASN A 37 -0.15 -1.44 11.66
CA ASN A 37 -1.47 -0.90 11.92
C ASN A 37 -2.06 -0.20 10.68
N LEU A 38 -1.23 0.49 9.90
CA LEU A 38 -1.66 1.07 8.62
C LEU A 38 -2.05 -0.03 7.62
N LEU A 39 -1.22 -1.08 7.46
CA LEU A 39 -1.57 -2.22 6.61
C LEU A 39 -2.86 -2.90 7.08
N SER A 40 -3.00 -3.14 8.39
CA SER A 40 -4.18 -3.80 8.94
C SER A 40 -5.47 -2.98 8.75
N ALA A 41 -5.40 -1.65 8.76
CA ALA A 41 -6.54 -0.79 8.45
C ALA A 41 -7.00 -0.96 6.99
N ILE A 42 -6.05 -1.06 6.04
CA ILE A 42 -6.36 -1.35 4.64
C ILE A 42 -6.99 -2.74 4.52
N LEU A 43 -6.40 -3.76 5.15
CA LEU A 43 -6.94 -5.13 5.15
C LEU A 43 -8.33 -5.21 5.80
N PHE A 44 -8.58 -4.43 6.85
CA PHE A 44 -9.90 -4.31 7.45
C PHE A 44 -10.91 -3.73 6.44
N PHE A 45 -10.57 -2.65 5.72
CA PHE A 45 -11.46 -2.08 4.71
C PHE A 45 -11.88 -3.11 3.67
N PHE A 46 -10.95 -3.88 3.13
CA PHE A 46 -11.22 -4.92 2.13
C PHE A 46 -11.89 -6.20 2.71
N GLY A 47 -12.06 -6.29 4.03
CA GLY A 47 -12.68 -7.45 4.68
C GLY A 47 -11.77 -8.67 4.80
N GLU A 48 -10.44 -8.49 4.64
CA GLU A 48 -9.44 -9.55 4.83
C GLU A 48 -9.23 -9.88 6.30
N ILE A 49 -9.42 -8.91 7.19
CA ILE A 49 -9.40 -9.09 8.63
C ILE A 49 -10.67 -8.52 9.28
N LYS A 50 -11.04 -9.09 10.42
CA LYS A 50 -12.12 -8.58 11.28
C LYS A 50 -11.53 -7.66 12.34
N HIS A 51 -12.30 -6.66 12.77
CA HIS A 51 -11.94 -5.84 13.92
C HIS A 51 -12.28 -6.54 15.24
N GLN A 52 -11.62 -6.11 16.30
CA GLN A 52 -11.87 -6.51 17.69
C GLN A 52 -11.94 -5.24 18.55
N ASP A 53 -12.48 -5.34 19.75
CA ASP A 53 -12.60 -4.18 20.68
C ASP A 53 -11.23 -3.55 21.02
N LEU A 54 -10.14 -4.34 20.99
CA LEU A 54 -8.78 -3.84 21.18
C LEU A 54 -8.23 -3.04 20.00
N ASP A 55 -8.91 -3.01 18.86
CA ASP A 55 -8.48 -2.25 17.69
C ASP A 55 -8.91 -0.76 17.75
N PHE A 56 -9.72 -0.38 18.74
CA PHE A 56 -10.17 1.00 18.92
C PHE A 56 -9.12 1.83 19.65
N PHE A 57 -8.79 3.00 19.11
CA PHE A 57 -7.85 3.93 19.74
C PHE A 57 -8.42 4.44 21.07
N GLN A 58 -7.73 4.22 22.17
CA GLN A 58 -7.92 4.80 23.51
C GLN A 58 -9.39 5.19 23.87
N GLY A 59 -10.28 4.21 23.92
CA GLY A 59 -11.67 4.42 24.38
C GLY A 59 -12.59 5.07 23.35
N ALA A 60 -12.20 5.11 22.08
CA ALA A 60 -13.11 5.48 21.01
C ALA A 60 -14.24 4.45 20.88
N GLU A 61 -15.46 4.92 20.63
CA GLU A 61 -16.64 4.07 20.44
C GLU A 61 -16.83 3.65 18.98
N GLU A 62 -16.22 4.41 18.07
CA GLU A 62 -16.20 4.12 16.63
C GLU A 62 -14.80 4.28 16.05
N LEU A 63 -14.54 3.49 15.03
CA LEU A 63 -13.38 3.62 14.15
C LEU A 63 -13.84 3.59 12.70
N PHE A 64 -13.10 4.25 11.80
CA PHE A 64 -13.38 4.14 10.39
C PHE A 64 -12.14 4.18 9.50
N VAL A 65 -12.31 3.62 8.31
CA VAL A 65 -11.36 3.69 7.19
C VAL A 65 -12.11 4.18 5.97
N ASP A 66 -11.72 5.34 5.45
CA ASP A 66 -12.19 5.88 4.17
C ASP A 66 -11.17 5.58 3.09
N ILE A 67 -11.64 5.08 1.96
CA ILE A 67 -10.82 4.93 0.76
C ILE A 67 -11.51 5.65 -0.40
N GLU A 68 -10.76 6.55 -1.04
CA GLU A 68 -11.13 7.11 -2.33
C GLU A 68 -10.41 6.33 -3.43
N PHE A 69 -11.17 5.85 -4.41
CA PHE A 69 -10.67 5.15 -5.58
C PHE A 69 -10.72 6.03 -6.81
N SER A 70 -9.71 5.92 -7.65
CA SER A 70 -9.60 6.53 -8.98
C SER A 70 -9.33 5.47 -10.05
N GLU A 71 -9.16 5.90 -11.29
CA GLU A 71 -8.92 5.01 -12.43
C GLU A 71 -10.01 3.93 -12.56
N LEU A 72 -11.27 4.35 -12.47
CA LEU A 72 -12.43 3.48 -12.60
C LEU A 72 -12.59 3.04 -14.07
N ASP A 73 -12.72 1.74 -14.31
CA ASP A 73 -13.12 1.25 -15.63
C ASP A 73 -14.63 1.42 -15.86
N ASP A 74 -15.12 1.13 -17.08
CA ASP A 74 -16.52 1.31 -17.44
C ASP A 74 -17.45 0.41 -16.60
N GLN A 75 -16.98 -0.77 -16.19
CA GLN A 75 -17.72 -1.67 -15.33
C GLN A 75 -17.77 -1.16 -13.90
N ASP A 76 -16.66 -0.61 -13.39
CA ASP A 76 -16.60 0.06 -12.08
C ASP A 76 -17.58 1.24 -12.05
N LYS A 77 -17.54 2.12 -13.07
CA LYS A 77 -18.46 3.27 -13.20
C LYS A 77 -19.92 2.84 -13.23
N LYS A 78 -20.25 1.76 -13.93
CA LYS A 78 -21.59 1.21 -13.97
C LYS A 78 -22.03 0.61 -12.65
N THR A 79 -21.13 -0.12 -11.98
CA THR A 79 -21.41 -0.77 -10.68
C THR A 79 -21.65 0.25 -9.57
N PHE A 80 -20.90 1.34 -9.58
CA PHE A 80 -20.90 2.39 -8.54
C PHE A 80 -21.51 3.70 -9.02
N GLU A 81 -22.35 3.70 -10.06
CA GLU A 81 -22.87 4.90 -10.73
C GLU A 81 -23.35 5.99 -9.75
N LYS A 82 -24.05 5.61 -8.68
CA LYS A 82 -24.55 6.52 -7.64
C LYS A 82 -23.44 7.30 -6.91
N TYR A 83 -22.23 6.73 -6.81
CA TYR A 83 -21.12 7.24 -5.99
C TYR A 83 -20.00 7.85 -6.83
N VAL A 84 -20.07 7.71 -8.16
CA VAL A 84 -19.07 8.26 -9.07
C VAL A 84 -19.14 9.79 -9.04
N THR A 85 -18.01 10.41 -8.74
CA THR A 85 -17.89 11.87 -8.73
C THR A 85 -17.57 12.41 -10.12
N GLN A 86 -17.62 13.73 -10.24
CA GLN A 86 -17.19 14.43 -11.45
C GLN A 86 -15.72 14.21 -11.82
N GLN A 87 -14.88 13.89 -10.83
CA GLN A 87 -13.47 13.57 -11.01
C GLN A 87 -13.24 12.09 -11.33
N GLU A 88 -14.33 11.36 -11.66
CA GLU A 88 -14.30 9.92 -11.89
C GLU A 88 -13.69 9.14 -10.72
N THR A 89 -14.01 9.52 -9.51
CA THR A 89 -13.61 8.84 -8.28
C THR A 89 -14.82 8.36 -7.49
N ILE A 90 -14.63 7.37 -6.63
CA ILE A 90 -15.62 6.96 -5.62
C ILE A 90 -14.94 6.98 -4.25
N LYS A 91 -15.65 7.43 -3.22
CA LYS A 91 -15.17 7.39 -1.85
C LYS A 91 -16.11 6.54 -0.99
N VAL A 92 -15.55 5.59 -0.26
CA VAL A 92 -16.29 4.64 0.57
C VAL A 92 -15.70 4.61 1.97
N ARG A 93 -16.56 4.63 2.98
CA ARG A 93 -16.23 4.45 4.39
C ARG A 93 -16.58 3.05 4.85
N LYS A 94 -15.66 2.38 5.52
CA LYS A 94 -15.99 1.27 6.40
C LYS A 94 -15.86 1.75 7.84
N VAL A 95 -16.97 1.72 8.56
CA VAL A 95 -17.03 2.09 9.97
C VAL A 95 -17.30 0.85 10.81
N ALA A 96 -16.67 0.76 11.97
CA ALA A 96 -16.96 -0.28 12.96
C ALA A 96 -17.26 0.38 14.32
N TYR A 97 -18.08 -0.29 15.08
CA TYR A 97 -18.55 0.13 16.40
C TYR A 97 -18.09 -0.87 17.46
N LEU A 98 -17.88 -0.38 18.65
CA LEU A 98 -17.57 -1.21 19.81
C LEU A 98 -18.68 -2.27 19.99
N GLY A 99 -18.31 -3.53 20.24
CA GLY A 99 -19.26 -4.64 20.32
C GLY A 99 -19.46 -5.43 19.02
N GLY A 100 -18.66 -5.17 17.97
CA GLY A 100 -18.47 -6.07 16.83
C GLY A 100 -19.30 -5.81 15.57
N SER A 101 -20.15 -4.76 15.53
CA SER A 101 -20.85 -4.38 14.30
C SER A 101 -19.98 -3.52 13.37
N PHE A 102 -20.19 -3.63 12.08
CA PHE A 102 -19.57 -2.76 11.08
C PHE A 102 -20.52 -2.51 9.91
N GLU A 103 -20.29 -1.40 9.21
CA GLU A 103 -21.07 -0.97 8.06
C GLU A 103 -20.15 -0.39 6.98
N TYR A 104 -20.61 -0.48 5.72
CA TYR A 104 -20.04 0.30 4.63
C TYR A 104 -20.99 1.43 4.27
N LYS A 105 -20.46 2.64 4.08
CA LYS A 105 -21.21 3.84 3.69
C LYS A 105 -20.53 4.51 2.50
N GLY A 106 -21.32 4.95 1.54
CA GLY A 106 -20.82 5.70 0.39
C GLY A 106 -20.80 7.19 0.65
N TRP A 107 -19.83 7.89 0.07
CA TRP A 107 -19.83 9.32 -0.03
C TRP A 107 -20.53 9.72 -1.32
N ILE A 108 -21.55 10.59 -1.23
CA ILE A 108 -22.33 11.06 -2.36
C ILE A 108 -21.98 12.52 -2.60
N GLN A 109 -21.78 12.85 -3.87
CA GLN A 109 -21.59 14.22 -4.28
C GLN A 109 -22.95 14.81 -4.63
N THR A 110 -23.45 15.74 -3.79
CA THR A 110 -24.72 16.44 -3.97
C THR A 110 -24.50 17.88 -4.43
N CYS A 111 -25.29 18.30 -5.39
CA CYS A 111 -25.30 19.69 -5.84
C CYS A 111 -25.87 20.57 -4.73
N LEU A 112 -25.22 21.71 -4.44
CA LEU A 112 -25.68 22.63 -3.39
C LEU A 112 -26.96 23.39 -3.77
N GLU A 113 -27.21 23.54 -5.04
CA GLU A 113 -28.39 24.21 -5.56
C GLU A 113 -29.66 23.38 -5.27
N ASP A 114 -30.54 23.85 -4.39
CA ASP A 114 -31.74 23.13 -3.94
C ASP A 114 -32.65 22.66 -5.06
N TYR A 115 -32.71 23.41 -6.16
CA TYR A 115 -33.54 23.03 -7.31
C TYR A 115 -32.92 21.88 -8.14
N LEU A 116 -31.69 21.46 -7.87
CA LEU A 116 -31.01 20.32 -8.52
C LEU A 116 -30.96 19.07 -7.63
N LYS A 117 -31.43 19.15 -6.38
CA LYS A 117 -31.49 17.99 -5.49
C LYS A 117 -32.63 17.06 -5.88
N GLU A 118 -32.39 15.77 -5.98
CA GLU A 118 -33.38 14.76 -6.35
C GLU A 118 -34.55 14.68 -5.37
N GLU A 119 -34.30 14.94 -4.09
CA GLU A 119 -35.35 15.00 -3.05
C GLU A 119 -36.40 16.06 -3.35
N ASN A 120 -35.97 17.18 -3.93
CA ASN A 120 -36.83 18.31 -4.28
C ASN A 120 -37.51 18.17 -5.65
N ALA A 121 -37.22 17.13 -6.43
CA ALA A 121 -37.79 16.93 -7.77
C ALA A 121 -39.32 16.87 -7.78
N GLY A 122 -39.92 16.39 -6.68
CA GLY A 122 -41.39 16.37 -6.51
C GLY A 122 -42.04 17.75 -6.55
N ASN A 123 -41.31 18.81 -6.13
CA ASN A 123 -41.81 20.19 -6.08
C ASN A 123 -41.94 20.83 -7.48
N TYR A 124 -41.30 20.23 -8.49
CA TYR A 124 -41.19 20.80 -9.86
C TYR A 124 -41.98 20.03 -10.90
N THR A 125 -42.94 19.17 -10.48
CA THR A 125 -43.78 18.39 -11.39
C THR A 125 -44.86 19.22 -12.13
N SER A 126 -45.06 20.47 -11.72
CA SER A 126 -45.87 21.46 -12.47
C SER A 126 -44.98 22.19 -13.49
N ARG A 127 -45.49 22.40 -14.71
CA ARG A 127 -44.78 23.17 -15.72
C ARG A 127 -44.58 24.63 -15.32
N GLU A 128 -45.52 25.18 -14.57
CA GLU A 128 -45.43 26.53 -14.05
C GLU A 128 -44.22 26.70 -13.09
N THR A 129 -44.05 25.77 -12.16
CA THR A 129 -42.90 25.77 -11.20
C THR A 129 -41.59 25.43 -11.90
N ALA A 130 -41.59 24.53 -12.89
CA ALA A 130 -40.38 24.12 -13.60
C ALA A 130 -39.89 25.17 -14.62
N SER A 131 -40.76 25.99 -15.19
CA SER A 131 -40.43 26.91 -16.29
C SER A 131 -39.41 27.99 -15.96
N SER A 132 -39.31 28.36 -14.69
CA SER A 132 -38.32 29.34 -14.20
C SER A 132 -36.94 28.72 -13.92
N LEU A 133 -36.78 27.41 -14.00
CA LEU A 133 -35.57 26.71 -13.57
C LEU A 133 -34.65 26.39 -14.75
N PRO A 134 -33.32 26.44 -14.60
CA PRO A 134 -32.37 26.25 -15.68
C PRO A 134 -32.44 24.88 -16.35
N PHE A 135 -32.87 23.84 -15.68
CA PHE A 135 -33.02 22.50 -16.24
C PHE A 135 -34.28 22.31 -17.11
N TYR A 136 -35.17 23.32 -17.21
CA TYR A 136 -36.42 23.27 -17.98
C TYR A 136 -36.20 22.91 -19.45
N GLN A 137 -35.10 23.34 -20.04
CA GLN A 137 -34.72 23.05 -21.43
C GLN A 137 -34.51 21.55 -21.72
N TYR A 138 -34.31 20.73 -20.69
CA TYR A 138 -34.12 19.28 -20.83
C TYR A 138 -35.41 18.49 -20.60
N LEU A 139 -36.51 19.18 -20.31
CA LEU A 139 -37.83 18.54 -20.10
C LEU A 139 -38.57 18.30 -21.43
N PRO A 140 -39.47 17.31 -21.50
CA PRO A 140 -40.33 17.08 -22.64
C PRO A 140 -41.16 18.34 -22.98
N PRO A 141 -41.34 18.67 -24.26
CA PRO A 141 -41.99 19.94 -24.68
C PRO A 141 -43.49 20.00 -24.33
N ALA A 142 -44.17 18.85 -24.15
CA ALA A 142 -45.59 18.79 -23.82
C ALA A 142 -45.91 17.62 -22.88
N GLY A 143 -47.10 17.65 -22.26
CA GLY A 143 -47.58 16.62 -21.35
C GLY A 143 -47.34 16.94 -19.86
N ARG A 144 -47.85 16.06 -18.99
CA ARG A 144 -47.68 16.13 -17.54
C ARG A 144 -46.27 15.66 -17.16
N LEU A 145 -45.59 16.37 -16.29
CA LEU A 145 -44.24 16.03 -15.82
C LEU A 145 -44.31 15.00 -14.69
N SER A 146 -43.51 13.96 -14.78
CA SER A 146 -43.32 13.00 -13.70
C SER A 146 -42.08 13.39 -12.88
N LYS A 147 -42.01 12.95 -11.61
CA LYS A 147 -40.83 13.13 -10.75
C LYS A 147 -39.58 12.58 -11.45
N GLN A 148 -39.67 11.43 -12.12
CA GLN A 148 -38.55 10.81 -12.81
C GLN A 148 -38.02 11.68 -13.96
N GLN A 149 -38.90 12.29 -14.75
CA GLN A 149 -38.50 13.21 -15.83
C GLN A 149 -37.81 14.48 -15.30
N ILE A 150 -38.21 14.97 -14.10
CA ILE A 150 -37.53 16.09 -13.46
C ILE A 150 -36.11 15.65 -13.04
N ILE A 151 -35.95 14.48 -12.42
CA ILE A 151 -34.64 13.96 -12.01
C ILE A 151 -33.72 13.81 -13.25
N GLU A 152 -34.21 13.24 -14.32
CA GLU A 152 -33.42 13.10 -15.57
C GLU A 152 -33.02 14.46 -16.16
N ALA A 153 -33.89 15.47 -16.10
CA ALA A 153 -33.58 16.82 -16.56
C ALA A 153 -32.56 17.52 -15.64
N GLN A 154 -32.69 17.35 -14.31
CA GLN A 154 -31.71 17.84 -13.34
C GLN A 154 -30.33 17.22 -13.60
N GLN A 155 -30.24 15.90 -13.79
CA GLN A 155 -29.00 15.20 -14.08
C GLN A 155 -28.36 15.66 -15.40
N LYS A 156 -29.16 15.82 -16.48
CA LYS A 156 -28.66 16.38 -17.75
C LYS A 156 -28.13 17.80 -17.60
N TYR A 157 -28.82 18.64 -16.83
CA TYR A 157 -28.36 20.00 -16.56
C TYR A 157 -27.07 20.01 -15.77
N ILE A 158 -26.95 19.18 -14.71
CA ILE A 158 -25.74 19.03 -13.91
C ILE A 158 -24.56 18.61 -14.80
N GLN A 159 -24.74 17.58 -15.63
CA GLN A 159 -23.68 17.11 -16.54
C GLN A 159 -23.21 18.18 -17.52
N SER A 160 -24.16 18.99 -18.05
CA SER A 160 -23.83 20.04 -19.01
C SER A 160 -23.17 21.28 -18.39
N ASN A 161 -23.36 21.51 -17.08
CA ASN A 161 -22.93 22.71 -16.37
C ASN A 161 -21.99 22.44 -15.20
N ILE A 162 -21.39 21.28 -15.15
CA ILE A 162 -20.58 20.73 -14.05
C ILE A 162 -19.53 21.72 -13.52
N ARG A 163 -18.91 22.52 -14.41
CA ARG A 163 -17.85 23.48 -14.05
C ARG A 163 -18.36 24.72 -13.32
N ASN A 164 -19.66 24.99 -13.41
CA ASN A 164 -20.28 26.20 -12.86
C ASN A 164 -21.14 25.93 -11.62
N LEU A 165 -21.24 24.66 -11.21
CA LEU A 165 -22.04 24.22 -10.08
C LEU A 165 -21.16 23.91 -8.88
N THR A 166 -21.68 24.15 -7.69
CA THR A 166 -20.99 23.85 -6.44
C THR A 166 -21.54 22.56 -5.84
N PHE A 167 -20.65 21.70 -5.33
CA PHE A 167 -21.01 20.40 -4.79
C PHE A 167 -20.52 20.25 -3.36
N SER A 168 -21.32 19.58 -2.53
CA SER A 168 -20.92 19.07 -1.22
C SER A 168 -20.67 17.57 -1.30
N TYR A 169 -19.84 17.07 -0.39
CA TYR A 169 -19.65 15.65 -0.16
C TYR A 169 -20.36 15.27 1.11
N GLU A 170 -21.32 14.37 1.01
CA GLU A 170 -22.11 13.91 2.15
C GLU A 170 -21.97 12.40 2.30
N LEU A 171 -21.79 11.95 3.54
CA LEU A 171 -21.78 10.54 3.87
C LEU A 171 -23.22 10.02 3.93
N GLU A 172 -23.50 8.99 3.14
CA GLU A 172 -24.83 8.38 3.10
C GLU A 172 -25.21 7.81 4.47
N GLU A 173 -26.45 8.04 4.91
CA GLU A 173 -26.96 7.48 6.17
C GLU A 173 -27.22 5.97 6.05
N THR A 174 -27.62 5.52 4.86
CA THR A 174 -27.91 4.11 4.58
C THR A 174 -26.63 3.32 4.25
N ASN A 175 -26.75 2.00 4.26
CA ASN A 175 -25.65 1.12 3.89
C ASN A 175 -25.27 1.29 2.41
N PHE A 176 -23.98 1.21 2.12
CA PHE A 176 -23.43 1.28 0.76
C PHE A 176 -24.15 0.30 -0.19
N MET A 177 -24.67 0.81 -1.30
CA MET A 177 -25.48 0.05 -2.28
C MET A 177 -26.74 -0.60 -1.65
N GLY A 178 -27.20 -0.17 -0.49
CA GLY A 178 -28.34 -0.78 0.23
C GLY A 178 -28.05 -2.16 0.82
N LEU A 179 -26.78 -2.59 0.87
CA LEU A 179 -26.37 -3.93 1.29
C LEU A 179 -25.83 -3.91 2.73
N LYS A 180 -26.27 -4.85 3.58
CA LYS A 180 -25.73 -5.01 4.95
C LYS A 180 -24.25 -5.38 4.96
N SER A 181 -23.78 -6.09 3.93
CA SER A 181 -22.39 -6.44 3.73
C SER A 181 -22.02 -6.31 2.26
N VAL A 182 -20.83 -5.81 2.00
CA VAL A 182 -20.28 -5.68 0.65
C VAL A 182 -19.61 -6.99 0.28
N ALA A 183 -19.87 -7.48 -0.94
CA ALA A 183 -19.26 -8.71 -1.42
C ALA A 183 -17.72 -8.58 -1.45
N LYS A 184 -17.03 -9.63 -1.01
CA LYS A 184 -15.56 -9.68 -1.09
C LYS A 184 -15.12 -9.53 -2.55
N GLY A 185 -14.12 -8.69 -2.80
CA GLY A 185 -13.60 -8.42 -4.15
C GLY A 185 -14.36 -7.35 -4.95
N ILE A 186 -15.45 -6.76 -4.44
CA ILE A 186 -16.17 -5.70 -5.17
C ILE A 186 -15.27 -4.48 -5.47
N PHE A 187 -14.34 -4.18 -4.56
CA PHE A 187 -13.34 -3.12 -4.74
C PHE A 187 -12.02 -3.62 -5.35
N GLY A 188 -11.97 -4.87 -5.81
CA GLY A 188 -10.77 -5.53 -6.32
C GLY A 188 -10.23 -6.62 -5.39
N GLU A 189 -9.23 -7.35 -5.86
CA GLU A 189 -8.63 -8.45 -5.13
C GLU A 189 -7.40 -8.02 -4.33
N VAL A 190 -7.31 -8.50 -3.09
CA VAL A 190 -6.16 -8.27 -2.21
C VAL A 190 -5.31 -9.54 -2.12
N TYR A 191 -4.01 -9.37 -2.35
CA TYR A 191 -2.98 -10.41 -2.17
C TYR A 191 -2.09 -9.97 -1.01
N PHE A 192 -2.32 -10.56 0.17
CA PHE A 192 -1.60 -10.21 1.39
C PHE A 192 -0.55 -11.26 1.74
N LEU A 193 0.71 -10.81 1.93
CA LEU A 193 1.82 -11.61 2.42
C LEU A 193 2.28 -11.04 3.78
N PRO A 194 1.92 -11.66 4.91
CA PRO A 194 2.34 -11.22 6.24
C PRO A 194 3.81 -11.50 6.52
N ALA A 195 4.39 -10.80 7.52
CA ALA A 195 5.78 -10.94 7.94
C ALA A 195 6.11 -12.36 8.41
N ILE A 196 5.25 -12.90 9.27
CA ILE A 196 5.38 -14.24 9.85
C ILE A 196 4.12 -15.04 9.49
N LYS A 197 4.28 -15.98 8.61
CA LYS A 197 3.27 -16.98 8.30
C LYS A 197 3.98 -18.31 8.10
N ASN A 198 3.32 -19.38 8.49
CA ASN A 198 3.79 -20.69 8.08
C ASN A 198 3.66 -20.74 6.54
N ALA A 199 4.78 -20.78 5.83
CA ALA A 199 4.76 -20.73 4.38
C ALA A 199 3.98 -21.90 3.77
N ALA A 200 3.79 -23.00 4.52
CA ALA A 200 2.87 -24.07 4.14
C ALA A 200 1.45 -23.55 3.87
N ASP A 201 1.01 -22.49 4.56
CA ASP A 201 -0.32 -21.90 4.36
C ASP A 201 -0.43 -21.11 3.04
N ASP A 202 0.67 -20.55 2.52
CA ASP A 202 0.68 -19.85 1.22
C ASP A 202 0.62 -20.83 0.04
N PHE A 203 1.13 -22.05 0.24
CA PHE A 203 1.08 -23.15 -0.72
C PHE A 203 -0.10 -24.08 -0.50
N ALA A 204 -0.93 -23.81 0.52
CA ALA A 204 -2.18 -24.56 0.70
C ALA A 204 -3.13 -24.26 -0.47
N SER A 205 -3.85 -25.26 -0.89
CA SER A 205 -4.81 -25.16 -2.00
C SER A 205 -6.12 -24.45 -1.61
N LYS A 206 -6.08 -23.56 -0.62
CA LYS A 206 -7.24 -22.79 -0.16
C LYS A 206 -7.41 -21.52 -1.01
N ASP A 207 -8.63 -21.14 -1.32
CA ASP A 207 -8.95 -19.93 -2.08
C ASP A 207 -8.41 -18.62 -1.44
N THR A 208 -8.01 -18.69 -0.17
CA THR A 208 -7.40 -17.56 0.56
C THR A 208 -5.89 -17.48 0.41
N SER A 209 -5.24 -18.55 -0.10
CA SER A 209 -3.79 -18.57 -0.32
C SER A 209 -3.41 -18.00 -1.69
N VAL A 210 -2.17 -17.54 -1.84
CA VAL A 210 -1.65 -17.04 -3.13
C VAL A 210 -1.63 -18.16 -4.17
N PHE A 211 -1.16 -19.33 -3.79
CA PHE A 211 -1.13 -20.49 -4.68
C PHE A 211 -2.54 -20.96 -5.06
N GLY A 212 -3.47 -21.02 -4.09
CA GLY A 212 -4.85 -21.42 -4.34
C GLY A 212 -5.58 -20.48 -5.31
N LYS A 213 -5.33 -19.17 -5.22
CA LYS A 213 -5.86 -18.19 -6.18
C LYS A 213 -5.31 -18.42 -7.59
N LEU A 214 -3.98 -18.60 -7.74
CA LEU A 214 -3.37 -18.89 -9.04
C LEU A 214 -3.90 -20.21 -9.63
N LEU A 215 -3.96 -21.25 -8.81
CA LEU A 215 -4.49 -22.54 -9.21
C LEU A 215 -5.95 -22.43 -9.63
N GLY A 216 -6.73 -21.60 -8.92
CA GLY A 216 -8.12 -21.29 -9.26
C GLY A 216 -8.27 -20.75 -10.66
N GLU A 217 -7.46 -19.76 -11.05
CA GLU A 217 -7.46 -19.20 -12.42
C GLU A 217 -7.11 -20.26 -13.48
N VAL A 218 -6.10 -21.11 -13.19
CA VAL A 218 -5.70 -22.20 -14.10
C VAL A 218 -6.82 -23.24 -14.26
N VAL A 219 -7.43 -23.67 -13.15
CA VAL A 219 -8.52 -24.66 -13.16
C VAL A 219 -9.76 -24.08 -13.87
N GLU A 220 -10.08 -22.81 -13.65
CA GLU A 220 -11.19 -22.13 -14.34
C GLU A 220 -10.96 -22.10 -15.85
N THR A 221 -9.76 -21.71 -16.28
CA THR A 221 -9.39 -21.68 -17.71
C THR A 221 -9.46 -23.08 -18.34
N MET A 222 -8.91 -24.09 -17.64
CA MET A 222 -9.00 -25.50 -18.08
C MET A 222 -10.46 -25.97 -18.16
N SER A 223 -11.25 -25.61 -17.16
CA SER A 223 -12.66 -25.99 -17.06
C SER A 223 -13.50 -25.43 -18.21
N GLN A 224 -13.18 -24.22 -18.67
CA GLN A 224 -13.92 -23.56 -19.76
C GLN A 224 -13.56 -24.10 -21.16
N HIS A 225 -12.33 -24.56 -21.39
CA HIS A 225 -11.83 -24.90 -22.72
C HIS A 225 -11.56 -26.40 -22.94
N ASN A 226 -11.75 -27.24 -21.94
CA ASN A 226 -11.50 -28.69 -22.05
C ASN A 226 -12.82 -29.47 -22.11
N GLU A 227 -13.13 -30.03 -23.28
CA GLU A 227 -14.38 -30.80 -23.53
C GLU A 227 -14.48 -32.06 -22.65
N ASP A 228 -13.37 -32.77 -22.40
CA ASP A 228 -13.35 -33.95 -21.55
C ASP A 228 -13.69 -33.59 -20.09
N TRP A 229 -13.22 -32.41 -19.63
CA TRP A 229 -13.52 -31.90 -18.32
C TRP A 229 -15.01 -31.51 -18.17
N GLN A 230 -15.57 -30.84 -19.16
CA GLN A 230 -17.00 -30.52 -19.21
C GLN A 230 -17.84 -31.80 -19.23
N GLY A 231 -17.44 -32.82 -20.03
CA GLY A 231 -18.09 -34.13 -20.07
C GLY A 231 -18.06 -34.83 -18.71
N THR A 232 -16.92 -34.77 -18.00
CA THR A 232 -16.77 -35.35 -16.67
C THR A 232 -17.65 -34.64 -15.63
N LYS A 233 -17.72 -33.30 -15.67
CA LYS A 233 -18.63 -32.50 -14.83
C LYS A 233 -20.09 -32.92 -15.05
N GLN A 234 -20.50 -33.06 -16.28
CA GLN A 234 -21.87 -33.46 -16.62
C GLN A 234 -22.19 -34.89 -16.13
N GLN A 235 -21.25 -35.83 -16.28
CA GLN A 235 -21.41 -37.19 -15.78
C GLN A 235 -21.53 -37.23 -14.25
N LEU A 236 -20.71 -36.49 -13.54
CA LEU A 236 -20.78 -36.38 -12.08
C LEU A 236 -22.07 -35.66 -11.63
N ALA A 237 -22.49 -34.60 -12.30
CA ALA A 237 -23.78 -33.96 -12.03
C ALA A 237 -24.95 -34.92 -12.21
N ASN A 238 -24.92 -35.73 -13.27
CA ASN A 238 -25.93 -36.76 -13.54
C ASN A 238 -25.89 -37.88 -12.47
N LEU A 239 -24.69 -38.25 -11.96
CA LEU A 239 -24.57 -39.23 -10.89
C LEU A 239 -25.16 -38.70 -9.58
N PHE A 240 -24.81 -37.47 -9.19
CA PHE A 240 -25.32 -36.87 -7.95
C PHE A 240 -26.82 -36.58 -8.00
N SER A 241 -27.37 -36.23 -9.19
CA SER A 241 -28.81 -36.04 -9.33
C SER A 241 -29.61 -37.31 -9.01
N LYS A 242 -29.01 -38.49 -9.19
CA LYS A 242 -29.66 -39.76 -8.81
C LYS A 242 -29.79 -39.92 -7.28
N PHE A 243 -29.01 -39.21 -6.49
CA PHE A 243 -29.12 -39.23 -5.02
C PHE A 243 -30.15 -38.26 -4.46
N SER A 244 -30.58 -37.26 -5.24
CA SER A 244 -31.59 -36.28 -4.84
C SER A 244 -32.97 -36.95 -4.70
N LYS A 245 -33.73 -36.54 -3.70
CA LYS A 245 -35.08 -37.08 -3.46
C LYS A 245 -36.07 -36.59 -4.53
N TYR A 246 -35.91 -35.36 -4.99
CA TYR A 246 -36.75 -34.76 -6.03
C TYR A 246 -35.89 -34.29 -7.19
N ILE A 247 -36.33 -34.55 -8.42
CA ILE A 247 -35.76 -34.01 -9.65
C ILE A 247 -36.86 -33.17 -10.31
N ASN A 248 -36.67 -31.86 -10.49
CA ASN A 248 -37.66 -30.94 -11.02
C ASN A 248 -39.07 -31.04 -10.36
N GLY A 249 -39.08 -31.28 -9.04
CA GLY A 249 -40.30 -31.37 -8.25
C GLY A 249 -41.00 -32.71 -8.32
N VAL A 250 -40.43 -33.71 -9.02
CA VAL A 250 -40.97 -35.10 -9.13
C VAL A 250 -40.08 -36.03 -8.28
N GLU A 251 -40.69 -36.93 -7.53
CA GLU A 251 -40.00 -37.90 -6.73
C GLU A 251 -39.11 -38.84 -7.60
N ASN A 252 -37.85 -38.96 -7.20
CA ASN A 252 -36.84 -39.70 -7.95
C ASN A 252 -36.89 -41.21 -7.62
N THR A 253 -37.44 -42.00 -8.55
CA THR A 253 -37.57 -43.44 -8.42
C THR A 253 -36.26 -44.21 -8.59
N GLU A 254 -35.21 -43.57 -9.12
CA GLU A 254 -33.86 -44.17 -9.25
C GLU A 254 -32.97 -43.91 -8.02
N ARG A 255 -33.48 -43.24 -6.99
CA ARG A 255 -32.75 -42.95 -5.77
C ARG A 255 -32.36 -44.26 -5.05
N PRO A 256 -31.11 -44.35 -4.55
CA PRO A 256 -30.68 -45.52 -3.79
C PRO A 256 -31.57 -45.78 -2.56
N LYS A 257 -32.13 -47.01 -2.45
CA LYS A 257 -33.04 -47.40 -1.38
C LYS A 257 -32.43 -47.18 0.03
N GLN A 258 -31.12 -47.34 0.17
CA GLN A 258 -30.42 -47.15 1.43
C GLN A 258 -30.63 -45.77 2.05
N LEU A 259 -30.73 -44.70 1.24
CA LEU A 259 -31.02 -43.36 1.72
C LEU A 259 -32.45 -43.25 2.23
N SER A 260 -33.40 -43.79 1.49
CA SER A 260 -34.82 -43.81 1.87
C SER A 260 -35.06 -44.67 3.11
N ASP A 261 -34.36 -45.80 3.23
CA ASP A 261 -34.42 -46.66 4.40
C ASP A 261 -33.89 -45.95 5.65
N LEU A 262 -32.76 -45.24 5.54
CA LEU A 262 -32.20 -44.44 6.63
C LEU A 262 -33.12 -43.30 7.06
N GLU A 263 -33.73 -42.59 6.10
CA GLU A 263 -34.73 -41.54 6.39
C GLU A 263 -35.94 -42.07 7.13
N ASN A 264 -36.42 -43.25 6.71
CA ASN A 264 -37.55 -43.92 7.34
C ASN A 264 -37.21 -44.41 8.75
N GLU A 265 -36.02 -44.93 8.98
CA GLU A 265 -35.56 -45.33 10.31
C GLU A 265 -35.44 -44.15 11.25
N LEU A 266 -34.81 -43.06 10.81
CA LEU A 266 -34.70 -41.80 11.57
C LEU A 266 -36.08 -41.21 11.88
N SER A 267 -36.95 -41.17 10.90
CA SER A 267 -38.32 -40.65 11.08
C SER A 267 -39.14 -41.47 12.06
N LYS A 268 -38.93 -42.80 12.13
CA LYS A 268 -39.57 -43.67 13.12
C LYS A 268 -39.09 -43.41 14.54
N GLU A 269 -37.78 -43.22 14.72
CA GLU A 269 -37.22 -42.89 16.05
C GLU A 269 -37.70 -41.54 16.56
N LEU A 270 -38.04 -40.61 15.65
CA LEU A 270 -38.43 -39.27 15.96
C LEU A 270 -39.93 -39.00 15.84
N LEU A 271 -40.76 -40.05 15.73
CA LEU A 271 -42.21 -39.93 15.68
C LEU A 271 -42.78 -39.17 16.87
N SER A 272 -42.19 -39.30 18.05
CA SER A 272 -42.60 -38.53 19.26
C SER A 272 -42.37 -37.02 19.16
N TRP A 273 -41.52 -36.58 18.24
CA TRP A 273 -41.20 -35.16 17.98
C TRP A 273 -41.95 -34.61 16.80
N ASN A 274 -42.77 -35.42 16.12
CA ASN A 274 -43.52 -35.07 14.90
C ASN A 274 -42.62 -34.49 13.78
N ALA A 275 -41.38 -35.04 13.65
CA ALA A 275 -40.36 -34.57 12.71
C ALA A 275 -40.05 -35.66 11.65
N TYR A 276 -39.91 -35.21 10.41
CA TYR A 276 -39.50 -36.04 9.26
C TYR A 276 -38.14 -35.54 8.76
N PHE A 277 -37.31 -36.45 8.29
CA PHE A 277 -35.97 -36.15 7.83
C PHE A 277 -35.81 -36.54 6.36
N ASP A 278 -35.25 -35.58 5.59
CA ASP A 278 -34.82 -35.78 4.23
C ASP A 278 -33.31 -35.59 4.15
N ILE A 279 -32.60 -36.49 3.49
CA ILE A 279 -31.15 -36.44 3.30
C ILE A 279 -30.90 -35.98 1.84
N GLU A 280 -30.34 -34.77 1.66
CA GLU A 280 -29.90 -34.31 0.37
C GLU A 280 -28.38 -34.33 0.27
N LEU A 281 -27.86 -34.96 -0.81
CA LEU A 281 -26.44 -34.94 -1.13
C LEU A 281 -26.16 -33.84 -2.13
N ASN A 282 -25.53 -32.77 -1.67
CA ASN A 282 -25.15 -31.66 -2.53
C ASN A 282 -24.00 -32.05 -3.45
N ILE A 283 -24.06 -31.64 -4.71
CA ILE A 283 -22.99 -31.84 -5.69
C ILE A 283 -21.79 -31.00 -5.24
N PRO A 284 -20.61 -31.61 -4.96
CA PRO A 284 -19.43 -30.82 -4.69
C PRO A 284 -19.02 -30.06 -5.96
N ASP A 285 -18.55 -28.83 -5.79
CA ASP A 285 -17.90 -28.11 -6.88
C ASP A 285 -16.61 -28.85 -7.26
N ILE A 286 -16.61 -29.46 -8.45
CA ILE A 286 -15.53 -30.33 -8.93
C ILE A 286 -14.23 -29.54 -9.12
N ASP A 287 -14.36 -28.26 -9.50
CA ASP A 287 -13.21 -27.37 -9.62
C ASP A 287 -12.57 -27.13 -8.24
N SER A 288 -13.37 -27.09 -7.18
CA SER A 288 -12.86 -26.98 -5.80
C SER A 288 -12.14 -28.26 -5.33
N VAL A 289 -12.55 -29.43 -5.80
CA VAL A 289 -11.88 -30.71 -5.49
C VAL A 289 -10.48 -30.77 -6.09
N LEU A 290 -10.29 -30.30 -7.33
CA LEU A 290 -8.95 -30.19 -7.95
C LEU A 290 -8.06 -29.23 -7.19
N LYS A 291 -8.60 -28.07 -6.82
CA LYS A 291 -7.87 -27.06 -6.05
C LYS A 291 -7.42 -27.62 -4.70
N SER A 292 -8.30 -28.33 -3.98
CA SER A 292 -8.04 -28.79 -2.61
C SER A 292 -6.94 -29.86 -2.50
N ASN A 293 -6.60 -30.55 -3.59
CA ASN A 293 -5.65 -31.66 -3.61
C ASN A 293 -4.31 -31.32 -4.29
N ALA A 294 -4.08 -30.07 -4.66
CA ALA A 294 -2.81 -29.68 -5.26
C ALA A 294 -1.72 -29.46 -4.20
N SER A 295 -0.50 -29.90 -4.48
CA SER A 295 0.69 -29.68 -3.66
C SER A 295 1.84 -29.16 -4.52
N VAL A 296 2.68 -28.29 -3.94
CA VAL A 296 3.82 -27.68 -4.61
C VAL A 296 5.10 -28.39 -4.23
N TRP A 297 5.82 -28.91 -5.22
CA TRP A 297 7.10 -29.58 -5.04
C TRP A 297 8.23 -28.73 -5.66
N SER A 298 9.34 -28.62 -4.95
CA SER A 298 10.57 -28.01 -5.43
C SER A 298 11.67 -29.04 -5.60
N ASN A 299 12.48 -28.89 -6.65
CA ASN A 299 13.65 -29.73 -6.89
C ASN A 299 14.88 -28.85 -7.07
N ASP A 300 15.75 -28.84 -6.08
CA ASP A 300 17.06 -28.17 -6.05
C ASP A 300 18.22 -29.18 -5.94
N GLY A 301 18.04 -30.36 -6.54
CA GLY A 301 18.86 -31.56 -6.39
C GLY A 301 18.14 -32.66 -5.58
N THR A 302 17.19 -32.27 -4.73
CA THR A 302 16.31 -33.22 -4.01
C THR A 302 14.87 -32.73 -4.12
N ARG A 303 14.02 -33.56 -4.73
CA ARG A 303 12.58 -33.27 -4.83
C ARG A 303 11.93 -33.36 -3.46
N THR A 304 11.46 -32.24 -2.96
CA THR A 304 10.84 -32.13 -1.62
C THR A 304 9.64 -31.20 -1.69
N ASP A 305 8.64 -31.44 -0.86
CA ASP A 305 7.52 -30.53 -0.66
C ASP A 305 8.05 -29.13 -0.28
N ILE A 306 7.52 -28.09 -0.90
CA ILE A 306 7.96 -26.71 -0.68
C ILE A 306 7.85 -26.30 0.79
N ALA A 307 6.86 -26.81 1.53
CA ALA A 307 6.69 -26.52 2.96
C ALA A 307 7.87 -27.03 3.82
N ARG A 308 8.70 -27.96 3.30
CA ARG A 308 9.89 -28.48 3.98
C ARG A 308 11.20 -27.82 3.52
N LYS A 309 11.14 -26.87 2.58
CA LYS A 309 12.31 -26.09 2.13
C LYS A 309 12.57 -24.92 3.08
N GLY A 310 13.75 -24.32 2.98
CA GLY A 310 14.10 -23.14 3.78
C GLY A 310 13.17 -21.94 3.49
N HIS A 311 12.88 -21.14 4.50
CA HIS A 311 11.95 -20.00 4.43
C HIS A 311 12.29 -18.99 3.32
N GLY A 312 13.58 -18.78 3.02
CA GLY A 312 14.01 -17.91 1.91
C GLY A 312 13.52 -18.38 0.56
N LEU A 313 13.63 -19.69 0.26
CA LEU A 313 13.14 -20.27 -1.01
C LEU A 313 11.60 -20.23 -1.05
N GLN A 314 10.93 -20.57 0.05
CA GLN A 314 9.48 -20.50 0.14
C GLN A 314 8.97 -19.09 -0.20
N ARG A 315 9.57 -18.06 0.40
CA ARG A 315 9.21 -16.66 0.18
C ARG A 315 9.49 -16.22 -1.25
N ALA A 316 10.63 -16.60 -1.82
CA ALA A 316 10.97 -16.33 -3.21
C ALA A 316 9.95 -16.96 -4.18
N VAL A 317 9.51 -18.19 -3.93
CA VAL A 317 8.49 -18.86 -4.74
C VAL A 317 7.13 -18.18 -4.60
N THR A 318 6.71 -17.79 -3.40
CA THR A 318 5.45 -17.05 -3.19
C THR A 318 5.45 -15.75 -4.00
N ILE A 319 6.55 -15.00 -3.97
CA ILE A 319 6.69 -13.75 -4.73
C ILE A 319 6.68 -14.02 -6.24
N ALA A 320 7.37 -15.06 -6.70
CA ALA A 320 7.33 -15.46 -8.12
C ALA A 320 5.92 -15.85 -8.57
N LEU A 321 5.13 -16.51 -7.72
CA LEU A 321 3.71 -16.80 -7.99
C LEU A 321 2.89 -15.51 -8.13
N ILE A 322 3.10 -14.53 -7.26
CA ILE A 322 2.45 -13.21 -7.34
C ILE A 322 2.79 -12.50 -8.67
N GLN A 323 4.06 -12.52 -9.07
CA GLN A 323 4.49 -11.96 -10.37
C GLN A 323 3.83 -12.67 -11.55
N LEU A 324 3.70 -13.99 -11.50
CA LEU A 324 3.02 -14.77 -12.53
C LEU A 324 1.53 -14.41 -12.63
N ILE A 325 0.85 -14.22 -11.49
CA ILE A 325 -0.53 -13.73 -11.44
C ILE A 325 -0.65 -12.39 -12.15
N ALA A 326 0.24 -11.45 -11.83
CA ALA A 326 0.23 -10.12 -12.44
C ALA A 326 0.48 -10.16 -13.97
N LYS A 327 1.46 -10.96 -14.42
CA LYS A 327 1.83 -11.08 -15.85
C LYS A 327 0.75 -11.74 -16.71
N ARG A 328 0.10 -12.78 -16.22
CA ARG A 328 -0.97 -13.49 -16.98
C ARG A 328 -2.16 -12.60 -17.30
N GLN A 329 -2.51 -11.67 -16.43
CA GLN A 329 -3.64 -10.78 -16.66
C GLN A 329 -3.38 -9.69 -17.70
N LEU A 330 -2.14 -9.24 -17.87
CA LEU A 330 -1.80 -8.34 -18.98
C LEU A 330 -2.08 -8.99 -20.34
N GLN A 331 -2.01 -10.33 -20.40
CA GLN A 331 -2.30 -11.11 -21.60
C GLN A 331 -3.80 -11.38 -21.78
N SER A 332 -4.55 -11.64 -20.71
CA SER A 332 -6.00 -11.93 -20.77
C SER A 332 -6.89 -10.71 -21.02
N ASN A 333 -6.41 -9.50 -20.79
CA ASN A 333 -7.14 -8.26 -21.08
C ASN A 333 -7.32 -8.00 -22.58
N GLN A 334 -6.66 -8.75 -23.46
CA GLN A 334 -6.81 -8.67 -24.92
C GLN A 334 -7.93 -9.57 -25.47
N ASP A 335 -8.44 -10.56 -24.71
CA ASP A 335 -9.26 -11.64 -25.26
C ASP A 335 -10.67 -11.82 -24.67
N SER A 336 -11.13 -10.97 -23.72
CA SER A 336 -12.44 -11.26 -23.08
C SER A 336 -13.41 -10.08 -23.02
N GLU A 337 -14.27 -9.97 -24.04
CA GLU A 337 -15.50 -9.14 -24.02
C GLU A 337 -16.72 -9.81 -23.32
N THR A 338 -16.58 -11.00 -22.77
CA THR A 338 -17.74 -11.75 -22.26
C THR A 338 -17.50 -12.35 -20.89
N THR A 339 -17.88 -11.63 -19.84
CA THR A 339 -18.51 -12.24 -18.64
C THR A 339 -19.15 -11.15 -17.78
N ASN A 340 -20.38 -11.40 -17.31
CA ASN A 340 -21.10 -10.62 -16.28
C ASN A 340 -20.33 -10.67 -14.94
N ARG A 341 -19.19 -9.94 -14.83
CA ARG A 341 -18.40 -9.87 -13.60
C ARG A 341 -18.98 -8.81 -12.68
N LYS A 342 -19.39 -9.24 -11.49
CA LYS A 342 -19.75 -8.35 -10.37
C LYS A 342 -18.55 -7.85 -9.56
N VAL A 343 -17.32 -8.13 -10.00
CA VAL A 343 -16.07 -7.92 -9.24
C VAL A 343 -15.13 -7.05 -10.07
N SER A 344 -14.51 -6.04 -9.44
CA SER A 344 -13.51 -5.19 -10.08
C SER A 344 -12.27 -5.99 -10.48
N LYS A 345 -11.65 -5.62 -11.61
CA LYS A 345 -10.39 -6.22 -12.09
C LYS A 345 -9.14 -5.73 -11.33
N SER A 346 -9.30 -4.81 -10.40
CA SER A 346 -8.20 -4.18 -9.66
C SER A 346 -7.52 -5.13 -8.69
N ARG A 347 -6.22 -4.98 -8.51
CA ARG A 347 -5.42 -5.83 -7.61
C ARG A 347 -4.52 -5.00 -6.73
N TYR A 348 -4.51 -5.37 -5.46
CA TYR A 348 -3.72 -4.76 -4.41
C TYR A 348 -2.79 -5.80 -3.82
N PHE A 349 -1.48 -5.59 -3.98
CA PHE A 349 -0.46 -6.46 -3.43
C PHE A 349 0.09 -5.84 -2.17
N ILE A 350 -0.14 -6.49 -1.04
CA ILE A 350 0.22 -5.99 0.29
C ILE A 350 1.26 -6.92 0.90
N PHE A 351 2.43 -6.37 1.25
CA PHE A 351 3.55 -7.12 1.79
C PHE A 351 3.96 -6.56 3.15
N GLU A 352 4.08 -7.43 4.15
CA GLU A 352 4.62 -7.10 5.44
C GLU A 352 5.99 -7.74 5.59
N GLU A 353 7.04 -6.89 5.77
CA GLU A 353 8.44 -7.28 5.89
C GLU A 353 8.88 -8.34 4.84
N PRO A 354 8.72 -8.06 3.54
CA PRO A 354 9.02 -9.04 2.50
C PRO A 354 10.50 -9.45 2.44
N GLU A 355 11.38 -8.68 3.05
CA GLU A 355 12.82 -8.93 3.14
C GLU A 355 13.22 -10.06 4.09
N LEU A 356 12.34 -10.48 5.00
CA LEU A 356 12.69 -11.51 5.99
C LEU A 356 13.18 -12.80 5.32
N TYR A 357 14.28 -13.33 5.83
CA TYR A 357 14.95 -14.55 5.35
C TYR A 357 15.59 -14.45 3.95
N LEU A 358 15.66 -13.26 3.35
CA LEU A 358 16.30 -13.03 2.05
C LEU A 358 17.68 -12.38 2.21
N HIS A 359 18.66 -12.83 1.42
CA HIS A 359 19.95 -12.16 1.32
C HIS A 359 19.80 -10.77 0.66
N PRO A 360 20.68 -9.79 0.97
CA PRO A 360 20.60 -8.43 0.41
C PRO A 360 20.46 -8.37 -1.12
N GLN A 361 21.16 -9.24 -1.86
CA GLN A 361 21.00 -9.28 -3.32
C GLN A 361 19.59 -9.72 -3.76
N ALA A 362 19.00 -10.70 -3.05
CA ALA A 362 17.64 -11.13 -3.31
C ALA A 362 16.62 -10.04 -2.96
N GLN A 363 16.87 -9.26 -1.90
CA GLN A 363 16.03 -8.12 -1.53
C GLN A 363 16.03 -7.04 -2.63
N ARG A 364 17.19 -6.75 -3.25
CA ARG A 364 17.27 -5.79 -4.38
C ARG A 364 16.49 -6.28 -5.60
N SER A 365 16.70 -7.54 -6.00
CA SER A 365 15.91 -8.14 -7.08
C SER A 365 14.41 -8.15 -6.80
N LEU A 366 14.04 -8.33 -5.53
CA LEU A 366 12.66 -8.24 -5.06
C LEU A 366 12.11 -6.81 -5.22
N PHE A 367 12.90 -5.80 -4.88
CA PHE A 367 12.52 -4.41 -5.06
C PHE A 367 12.23 -4.07 -6.52
N ASP A 368 13.11 -4.48 -7.44
CA ASP A 368 12.90 -4.32 -8.89
C ASP A 368 11.57 -4.98 -9.32
N SER A 369 11.27 -6.14 -8.76
CA SER A 369 10.01 -6.85 -9.01
C SER A 369 8.78 -6.09 -8.51
N PHE A 370 8.86 -5.43 -7.36
CA PHE A 370 7.77 -4.60 -6.84
C PHE A 370 7.55 -3.35 -7.71
N VAL A 371 8.63 -2.75 -8.19
CA VAL A 371 8.55 -1.63 -9.14
C VAL A 371 7.88 -2.08 -10.43
N GLU A 372 8.31 -3.20 -11.03
CA GLU A 372 7.69 -3.78 -12.24
C GLU A 372 6.20 -4.07 -12.01
N LEU A 373 5.86 -4.67 -10.87
CA LEU A 373 4.49 -5.00 -10.50
C LEU A 373 3.60 -3.74 -10.41
N SER A 374 4.11 -2.66 -9.81
CA SER A 374 3.39 -1.40 -9.66
C SER A 374 3.17 -0.68 -10.99
N THR A 375 4.14 -0.76 -11.91
CA THR A 375 4.02 -0.14 -13.25
C THR A 375 3.08 -0.90 -14.19
N SER A 376 2.70 -2.13 -13.84
CA SER A 376 1.80 -2.99 -14.62
C SER A 376 0.30 -2.75 -14.32
N GLY A 377 -0.06 -1.59 -13.80
CA GLY A 377 -1.46 -1.23 -13.50
C GLY A 377 -1.98 -1.75 -12.16
N ASN A 378 -1.13 -2.39 -11.36
CA ASN A 378 -1.44 -2.84 -10.01
C ASN A 378 -1.01 -1.82 -8.97
N GLN A 379 -1.50 -1.97 -7.74
CA GLN A 379 -1.03 -1.19 -6.59
C GLN A 379 -0.27 -2.08 -5.62
N VAL A 380 0.95 -1.67 -5.27
CA VAL A 380 1.85 -2.40 -4.38
C VAL A 380 2.05 -1.60 -3.10
N ILE A 381 1.73 -2.19 -1.97
CA ILE A 381 1.85 -1.59 -0.65
C ILE A 381 2.75 -2.51 0.19
N LEU A 382 3.87 -1.99 0.66
CA LEU A 382 4.76 -2.78 1.50
C LEU A 382 5.19 -2.02 2.74
N CYS A 383 5.36 -2.74 3.85
CA CYS A 383 6.09 -2.20 4.99
C CYS A 383 7.40 -2.96 5.16
N THR A 384 8.49 -2.22 5.42
CA THR A 384 9.85 -2.77 5.45
C THR A 384 10.73 -2.09 6.47
N HIS A 385 11.74 -2.83 6.93
CA HIS A 385 12.87 -2.35 7.70
C HIS A 385 14.19 -2.39 6.90
N SER A 386 14.15 -2.80 5.64
CA SER A 386 15.34 -2.93 4.81
C SER A 386 15.59 -1.70 3.95
N SER A 387 16.78 -1.14 4.05
CA SER A 387 17.27 -0.10 3.14
C SER A 387 17.39 -0.59 1.68
N ASN A 388 17.51 -1.90 1.45
CA ASN A 388 17.55 -2.49 0.12
C ASN A 388 16.19 -2.44 -0.62
N LEU A 389 15.10 -2.22 0.09
CA LEU A 389 13.73 -2.04 -0.48
C LEU A 389 13.32 -0.57 -0.58
N ILE A 390 14.30 0.33 -0.54
CA ILE A 390 14.10 1.77 -0.67
C ILE A 390 15.03 2.31 -1.74
N SER A 391 14.49 3.18 -2.59
CA SER A 391 15.28 3.93 -3.55
C SER A 391 14.92 5.41 -3.48
N ILE A 392 15.93 6.26 -3.45
CA ILE A 392 15.75 7.71 -3.31
C ILE A 392 15.05 8.31 -4.55
N ASP A 393 15.24 7.73 -5.75
CA ASP A 393 14.53 8.14 -6.96
C ASP A 393 13.01 7.89 -6.88
N LYS A 394 12.58 7.03 -5.94
CA LYS A 394 11.19 6.73 -5.62
C LYS A 394 10.72 7.43 -4.34
N TYR A 395 11.31 8.56 -3.97
CA TYR A 395 11.00 9.26 -2.72
C TYR A 395 9.50 9.56 -2.53
N LYS A 396 8.74 9.80 -3.62
CA LYS A 396 7.28 9.97 -3.56
C LYS A 396 6.53 8.71 -3.10
N SER A 397 7.14 7.54 -3.26
CA SER A 397 6.59 6.26 -2.81
C SER A 397 6.90 5.96 -1.34
N ILE A 398 7.67 6.80 -0.64
CA ILE A 398 8.12 6.56 0.74
C ILE A 398 7.17 7.24 1.72
N TYR A 399 6.71 6.48 2.71
CA TYR A 399 5.80 6.90 3.77
C TYR A 399 6.43 6.60 5.12
N ILE A 400 6.88 7.65 5.85
CA ILE A 400 7.51 7.49 7.16
C ILE A 400 6.45 7.55 8.24
N ILE A 401 6.26 6.45 8.97
CA ILE A 401 5.36 6.42 10.13
C ILE A 401 6.17 6.67 11.40
N LYS A 402 5.72 7.66 12.17
CA LYS A 402 6.28 8.00 13.48
C LYS A 402 5.16 8.13 14.51
N LYS A 403 5.31 7.44 15.65
CA LYS A 403 4.44 7.63 16.81
C LYS A 403 4.94 8.85 17.60
N GLU A 404 4.12 9.90 17.69
CA GLU A 404 4.49 11.12 18.41
C GLU A 404 4.44 10.87 19.92
N ASN A 405 3.30 10.44 20.42
CA ASN A 405 3.06 10.06 21.81
C ASN A 405 1.75 9.26 21.91
N GLU A 406 1.34 8.92 23.12
CA GLU A 406 0.13 8.15 23.34
C GLU A 406 -1.16 8.94 23.01
N GLN A 407 -1.15 10.26 23.18
CA GLN A 407 -2.32 11.11 22.96
C GLN A 407 -2.58 11.40 21.47
N TYR A 408 -1.52 11.57 20.67
CA TYR A 408 -1.65 11.93 19.25
C TYR A 408 -1.52 10.73 18.31
N GLY A 409 -0.97 9.62 18.82
CA GLY A 409 -0.84 8.39 18.06
C GLY A 409 0.21 8.43 16.96
N SER A 410 0.02 7.57 15.96
CA SER A 410 0.91 7.44 14.80
C SER A 410 0.52 8.43 13.71
N LYS A 411 1.52 9.11 13.14
CA LYS A 411 1.38 10.01 11.99
C LYS A 411 2.25 9.56 10.82
N VAL A 412 1.88 9.95 9.62
CA VAL A 412 2.63 9.67 8.39
C VAL A 412 3.19 10.97 7.83
N THR A 413 4.43 10.92 7.38
CA THR A 413 5.06 11.95 6.57
C THR A 413 5.36 11.37 5.19
N GLN A 414 4.94 12.07 4.13
CA GLN A 414 5.16 11.70 2.73
C GLN A 414 5.58 12.94 1.93
N CYS A 415 6.16 12.74 0.76
CA CYS A 415 6.47 13.80 -0.19
C CYS A 415 5.61 13.65 -1.44
N GLU A 416 4.73 14.62 -1.69
CA GLU A 416 3.83 14.63 -2.86
C GLU A 416 4.41 15.47 -4.03
N GLU A 417 5.24 16.44 -3.69
CA GLU A 417 5.82 17.39 -4.63
C GLU A 417 7.05 16.84 -5.36
N ASP A 418 7.36 17.40 -6.53
CA ASP A 418 8.63 17.19 -7.19
C ASP A 418 9.71 18.04 -6.52
N LEU A 419 10.66 17.37 -5.84
CA LEU A 419 11.75 18.04 -5.12
C LEU A 419 12.89 18.47 -6.02
N PHE A 420 13.02 17.82 -7.18
CA PHE A 420 14.15 17.98 -8.10
C PHE A 420 13.65 18.30 -9.50
N ASP A 421 14.29 19.26 -10.18
CA ASP A 421 14.08 19.44 -11.61
C ASP A 421 14.63 18.26 -12.43
N GLY A 422 14.28 18.18 -13.71
CA GLY A 422 14.64 17.03 -14.55
C GLY A 422 16.16 16.83 -14.69
N ASN A 423 16.96 17.89 -14.68
CA ASN A 423 18.43 17.81 -14.77
C ASN A 423 19.03 17.38 -13.44
N GLN A 424 18.61 17.98 -12.31
CA GLN A 424 19.03 17.59 -10.98
C GLN A 424 18.70 16.13 -10.68
N LYS A 425 17.53 15.67 -11.12
CA LYS A 425 17.11 14.28 -10.95
C LYS A 425 18.02 13.31 -11.71
N ASN A 426 18.40 13.63 -12.94
CA ASN A 426 19.29 12.78 -13.75
C ASN A 426 20.72 12.78 -13.21
N GLU A 427 21.27 13.92 -12.84
CA GLU A 427 22.62 14.02 -12.25
C GLU A 427 22.67 13.27 -10.91
N TRP A 428 21.64 13.40 -10.09
CA TRP A 428 21.56 12.72 -8.82
C TRP A 428 21.41 11.22 -8.98
N ASN A 429 20.55 10.73 -9.88
CA ASN A 429 20.38 9.31 -10.18
C ASN A 429 21.69 8.67 -10.65
N LEU A 430 22.43 9.31 -11.55
CA LEU A 430 23.72 8.80 -12.04
C LEU A 430 24.77 8.70 -10.92
N SER A 431 24.79 9.63 -9.98
CA SER A 431 25.74 9.66 -8.85
C SER A 431 25.38 8.65 -7.74
N TYR A 432 24.13 8.19 -7.67
CA TYR A 432 23.55 7.55 -6.48
C TYR A 432 22.95 6.16 -6.69
N TRP A 433 22.86 5.69 -7.91
CA TRP A 433 22.19 4.45 -8.27
C TRP A 433 22.83 3.18 -7.66
N ILE A 434 24.04 3.28 -7.14
CA ILE A 434 24.85 2.11 -6.75
C ILE A 434 24.96 1.90 -5.21
N ASN A 435 24.49 2.83 -4.36
CA ASN A 435 24.78 2.73 -2.92
C ASN A 435 23.53 2.58 -2.04
N PRO A 436 23.17 1.33 -1.63
CA PRO A 436 22.06 1.05 -0.72
C PRO A 436 22.19 1.69 0.66
N ASP A 437 23.42 2.01 1.09
CA ASP A 437 23.72 2.62 2.41
C ASP A 437 22.99 3.95 2.61
N ARG A 438 22.59 4.60 1.53
CA ARG A 438 21.89 5.89 1.58
C ARG A 438 20.41 5.77 1.93
N GLY A 439 19.78 4.64 1.67
CA GLY A 439 18.43 4.35 2.15
C GLY A 439 18.31 4.33 3.67
N GLU A 440 19.43 4.17 4.40
CA GLU A 440 19.47 4.19 5.87
C GLU A 440 19.05 5.54 6.46
N LEU A 441 19.21 6.64 5.71
CA LEU A 441 18.81 7.97 6.16
C LEU A 441 17.33 8.05 6.59
N PHE A 442 16.46 7.27 5.97
CA PHE A 442 15.03 7.26 6.30
C PHE A 442 14.70 6.56 7.62
N PHE A 443 15.64 5.78 8.17
CA PHE A 443 15.49 5.06 9.44
C PHE A 443 16.18 5.75 10.62
N ALA A 444 17.03 6.74 10.33
CA ALA A 444 17.82 7.43 11.35
C ALA A 444 16.97 8.37 12.21
N GLU A 445 17.31 8.50 13.50
CA GLU A 445 16.78 9.57 14.35
C GLU A 445 17.33 10.93 13.95
N LYS A 446 18.60 10.96 13.53
CA LYS A 446 19.28 12.14 12.99
C LYS A 446 20.28 11.73 11.92
N VAL A 447 20.35 12.50 10.86
CA VAL A 447 21.28 12.28 9.74
C VAL A 447 22.42 13.29 9.82
N ILE A 448 23.65 12.82 9.70
CA ILE A 448 24.85 13.64 9.58
C ILE A 448 25.27 13.61 8.12
N LEU A 449 25.08 14.73 7.43
CA LEU A 449 25.42 14.89 6.01
C LEU A 449 26.86 15.36 5.91
N VAL A 450 27.71 14.63 5.18
CA VAL A 450 29.13 14.93 4.99
C VAL A 450 29.52 14.96 3.52
N GLU A 451 30.65 15.60 3.20
CA GLU A 451 31.10 15.72 1.83
C GLU A 451 31.60 14.41 1.22
N GLY A 452 32.29 13.58 2.03
CA GLY A 452 32.95 12.41 1.50
C GLY A 452 33.20 11.27 2.50
N GLN A 453 33.89 10.24 1.97
CA GLN A 453 34.16 8.98 2.69
C GLN A 453 35.05 9.17 3.92
N THR A 454 35.96 10.13 3.90
CA THR A 454 36.87 10.38 5.04
C THR A 454 36.07 10.82 6.25
N ASP A 455 35.18 11.80 6.08
CA ASP A 455 34.31 12.30 7.14
C ASP A 455 33.37 11.22 7.66
N LYS A 456 32.78 10.42 6.74
CA LYS A 456 31.91 9.29 7.07
C LYS A 456 32.57 8.29 8.03
N VAL A 457 33.87 8.06 7.88
CA VAL A 457 34.63 7.11 8.71
C VAL A 457 35.11 7.76 10.01
N ILE A 458 35.52 9.03 9.94
CA ILE A 458 36.18 9.72 11.05
C ILE A 458 35.19 10.20 12.09
N LEU A 459 34.08 10.82 11.72
CA LEU A 459 33.14 11.42 12.67
C LEU A 459 32.59 10.40 13.69
N PRO A 460 32.19 9.18 13.31
CA PRO A 460 31.79 8.17 14.28
C PRO A 460 32.94 7.75 15.23
N ALA A 461 34.16 7.60 14.69
CA ALA A 461 35.33 7.21 15.50
C ALA A 461 35.71 8.28 16.54
N LEU A 462 35.61 9.56 16.17
CA LEU A 462 35.84 10.68 17.10
C LEU A 462 34.73 10.77 18.15
N ALA A 463 33.49 10.59 17.73
CA ALA A 463 32.33 10.59 18.63
C ALA A 463 32.42 9.45 19.67
N ASP A 464 32.85 8.25 19.25
CA ASP A 464 33.08 7.11 20.12
C ASP A 464 34.19 7.43 21.14
N LYS A 465 35.31 8.01 20.68
CA LYS A 465 36.43 8.42 21.57
C LYS A 465 36.03 9.49 22.57
N LEU A 466 35.09 10.37 22.22
CA LEU A 466 34.53 11.40 23.10
C LEU A 466 33.35 10.91 23.95
N GLY A 467 32.91 9.66 23.78
CA GLY A 467 31.78 9.08 24.51
C GLY A 467 30.41 9.70 24.16
N VAL A 468 30.28 10.30 22.96
CA VAL A 468 29.04 10.94 22.48
C VAL A 468 28.40 10.22 21.29
N PHE A 469 28.97 9.11 20.83
CA PHE A 469 28.47 8.34 19.72
C PHE A 469 27.06 7.80 19.98
N LYS A 470 26.19 7.89 18.97
CA LYS A 470 24.81 7.39 19.02
C LYS A 470 24.54 6.45 17.84
N HIS A 471 24.16 5.21 18.12
CA HIS A 471 23.82 4.20 17.09
C HIS A 471 22.59 4.57 16.25
N SER A 472 21.72 5.42 16.75
CA SER A 472 20.52 5.89 16.04
C SER A 472 20.81 7.01 15.03
N TYR A 473 22.04 7.51 14.98
CA TYR A 473 22.48 8.53 14.03
C TYR A 473 23.20 7.88 12.85
N THR A 474 22.91 8.34 11.64
CA THR A 474 23.53 7.81 10.42
C THR A 474 24.33 8.89 9.71
N VAL A 475 25.58 8.57 9.33
CA VAL A 475 26.45 9.48 8.57
C VAL A 475 26.33 9.16 7.09
N ILE A 476 25.87 10.13 6.30
CA ILE A 476 25.65 10.01 4.86
C ILE A 476 26.72 10.80 4.11
N ASP A 477 27.48 10.08 3.30
CA ASP A 477 28.38 10.66 2.30
C ASP A 477 27.58 11.19 1.11
N CYS A 478 27.56 12.51 0.94
CA CYS A 478 26.87 13.20 -0.15
C CYS A 478 27.66 13.19 -1.47
N GLY A 479 28.91 12.72 -1.45
CA GLY A 479 29.81 12.65 -2.59
C GLY A 479 30.47 13.99 -2.97
N SER A 480 29.90 15.11 -2.60
CA SER A 480 30.46 16.44 -2.71
C SER A 480 29.65 17.47 -1.91
N LYS A 481 30.28 18.62 -1.60
CA LYS A 481 29.63 19.76 -0.96
C LYS A 481 28.40 20.27 -1.72
N GLN A 482 28.45 20.28 -3.08
CA GLN A 482 27.36 20.73 -3.95
C GLN A 482 26.10 19.86 -3.84
N ASN A 483 26.22 18.62 -3.40
CA ASN A 483 25.08 17.70 -3.27
C ASN A 483 24.36 17.82 -1.92
N ILE A 484 25.00 18.37 -0.90
CA ILE A 484 24.44 18.50 0.46
C ILE A 484 23.07 19.19 0.43
N PRO A 485 22.83 20.31 -0.32
CA PRO A 485 21.53 20.96 -0.38
C PRO A 485 20.39 20.03 -0.83
N LEU A 486 20.67 19.08 -1.74
CA LEU A 486 19.66 18.14 -2.25
C LEU A 486 19.19 17.18 -1.13
N TYR A 487 20.13 16.72 -0.29
CA TYR A 487 19.76 15.93 0.88
C TYR A 487 19.02 16.75 1.93
N ILE A 488 19.41 18.01 2.14
CA ILE A 488 18.71 18.90 3.08
C ILE A 488 17.25 19.08 2.65
N LYS A 489 16.97 19.31 1.37
CA LYS A 489 15.59 19.36 0.84
C LYS A 489 14.79 18.10 1.18
N LEU A 490 15.42 16.92 0.99
CA LEU A 490 14.79 15.65 1.31
C LEU A 490 14.51 15.52 2.83
N MET A 491 15.50 15.86 3.68
CA MET A 491 15.34 15.83 5.13
C MET A 491 14.23 16.77 5.61
N ASN A 492 14.18 17.99 5.08
CA ASN A 492 13.15 18.97 5.41
C ASN A 492 11.74 18.45 5.09
N LYS A 493 11.55 17.83 3.91
CA LYS A 493 10.24 17.29 3.49
C LYS A 493 9.80 16.12 4.34
N PHE A 494 10.72 15.20 4.67
CA PHE A 494 10.41 14.06 5.52
C PHE A 494 10.49 14.35 7.02
N LYS A 495 10.78 15.60 7.40
CA LYS A 495 10.94 16.03 8.81
C LYS A 495 11.94 15.18 9.60
N ILE A 496 13.05 14.82 8.94
CA ILE A 496 14.14 14.07 9.54
C ILE A 496 15.15 15.07 10.08
N PRO A 497 15.52 15.02 11.37
CA PRO A 497 16.56 15.88 11.93
C PRO A 497 17.92 15.64 11.27
N TYR A 498 18.71 16.68 11.05
CA TYR A 498 20.01 16.55 10.40
C TYR A 498 21.06 17.56 10.93
N VAL A 499 22.32 17.22 10.64
CA VAL A 499 23.46 18.14 10.75
C VAL A 499 24.23 18.08 9.44
N SER A 500 24.48 19.21 8.80
CA SER A 500 25.35 19.28 7.65
C SER A 500 26.75 19.66 8.08
N VAL A 501 27.74 18.84 7.76
CA VAL A 501 29.15 19.06 8.04
C VAL A 501 29.88 19.23 6.73
N TYR A 502 30.56 20.34 6.55
CA TYR A 502 31.24 20.69 5.31
C TYR A 502 32.53 21.47 5.55
N ASP A 503 33.43 21.38 4.57
CA ASP A 503 34.72 22.03 4.57
C ASP A 503 34.59 23.51 4.21
N LYS A 504 35.36 24.39 4.85
CA LYS A 504 35.43 25.80 4.43
C LYS A 504 36.11 25.95 3.07
N ASP A 505 37.15 25.13 2.82
CA ASP A 505 37.85 25.06 1.54
C ASP A 505 38.67 26.30 1.17
N HIS A 506 39.13 27.09 2.14
CA HIS A 506 39.93 28.32 1.96
C HIS A 506 41.42 28.09 2.19
N GLN A 507 41.96 26.97 1.67
CA GLN A 507 43.42 26.71 1.76
C GLN A 507 44.18 27.73 0.90
N GLU A 508 45.40 28.17 1.39
CA GLU A 508 46.26 29.17 0.74
C GLU A 508 46.66 28.83 -0.70
N ASN A 509 46.67 27.55 -1.05
CA ASN A 509 47.06 27.05 -2.37
C ASN A 509 45.89 26.96 -3.37
N LYS A 510 44.65 27.35 -2.99
CA LYS A 510 43.47 27.36 -3.87
C LYS A 510 43.38 28.66 -4.67
N SER A 511 42.88 28.55 -5.91
CA SER A 511 42.59 29.71 -6.74
C SER A 511 41.35 30.46 -6.23
N GLU A 512 41.27 31.78 -6.50
CA GLU A 512 40.08 32.60 -6.17
C GLU A 512 38.78 32.02 -6.76
N GLN A 513 38.87 31.39 -7.95
CA GLN A 513 37.73 30.75 -8.58
C GLN A 513 37.27 29.50 -7.78
N ALA A 514 38.20 28.72 -7.24
CA ALA A 514 37.89 27.54 -6.41
C ALA A 514 37.26 27.96 -5.07
N ILE A 515 37.80 29.03 -4.46
CA ILE A 515 37.24 29.61 -3.22
C ILE A 515 35.83 30.14 -3.48
N GLY A 516 35.62 30.90 -4.57
CA GLY A 516 34.28 31.41 -4.92
C GLY A 516 33.26 30.31 -5.21
N ALA A 517 33.69 29.18 -5.79
CA ALA A 517 32.83 27.99 -5.95
C ALA A 517 32.48 27.32 -4.59
N ALA A 518 33.44 27.23 -3.67
CA ALA A 518 33.24 26.73 -2.31
C ALA A 518 32.26 27.62 -1.53
N ASP A 519 32.42 28.95 -1.61
CA ASP A 519 31.51 29.91 -0.97
C ASP A 519 30.09 29.85 -1.53
N SER A 520 29.96 29.65 -2.83
CA SER A 520 28.66 29.48 -3.49
C SER A 520 27.96 28.22 -3.00
N ALA A 521 28.70 27.10 -2.85
CA ALA A 521 28.17 25.87 -2.31
C ALA A 521 27.80 26.01 -0.82
N THR A 522 28.64 26.68 -0.01
CA THR A 522 28.31 26.99 1.39
C THR A 522 27.01 27.79 1.48
N LYS A 523 26.87 28.84 0.66
CA LYS A 523 25.65 29.63 0.61
C LYS A 523 24.43 28.78 0.28
N ALA A 524 24.52 27.91 -0.72
CA ALA A 524 23.43 27.02 -1.09
C ALA A 524 23.03 26.06 0.05
N ILE A 525 23.99 25.57 0.86
CA ILE A 525 23.72 24.79 2.04
C ILE A 525 22.93 25.60 3.07
N LEU A 526 23.42 26.81 3.38
CA LEU A 526 22.82 27.68 4.40
C LEU A 526 21.42 28.15 4.01
N ASP A 527 21.19 28.42 2.74
CA ASP A 527 19.88 28.83 2.20
C ASP A 527 18.80 27.72 2.33
N GLU A 528 19.21 26.44 2.36
CA GLU A 528 18.28 25.30 2.49
C GLU A 528 18.07 24.86 3.94
N ILE A 529 18.85 25.32 4.92
CA ILE A 529 18.75 24.87 6.31
C ILE A 529 17.43 25.32 6.94
N ASN A 530 16.69 24.36 7.47
CA ASN A 530 15.56 24.59 8.36
C ASN A 530 16.04 24.50 9.82
N ASN A 531 16.09 25.61 10.52
CA ASN A 531 16.60 25.72 11.89
C ASN A 531 15.82 24.92 12.95
N GLU A 532 14.59 24.47 12.63
CA GLU A 532 13.81 23.58 13.50
C GLU A 532 14.27 22.12 13.39
N LEU A 533 14.83 21.73 12.25
CA LEU A 533 15.20 20.34 11.94
C LEU A 533 16.70 20.12 11.89
N GLY A 534 17.47 21.13 11.51
CA GLY A 534 18.88 20.97 11.23
C GLY A 534 19.75 22.16 11.59
N LEU A 535 21.04 21.89 11.61
CA LEU A 535 22.08 22.90 11.78
C LEU A 535 23.26 22.58 10.87
N SER A 536 24.18 23.54 10.72
CA SER A 536 25.43 23.39 9.98
C SER A 536 26.62 23.50 10.89
N VAL A 537 27.65 22.71 10.58
CA VAL A 537 28.97 22.76 11.22
C VAL A 537 30.02 22.90 10.13
N GLU A 538 30.68 24.04 10.09
CA GLU A 538 31.79 24.31 9.16
C GLU A 538 33.11 23.84 9.78
N LEU A 539 33.89 23.05 9.03
CA LEU A 539 35.26 22.67 9.40
C LEU A 539 36.26 23.76 8.99
N VAL A 540 37.36 23.86 9.72
CA VAL A 540 38.43 24.80 9.38
C VAL A 540 39.19 24.27 8.17
N ASN A 541 38.85 24.77 7.00
CA ASN A 541 39.29 24.35 5.68
C ASN A 541 38.93 22.90 5.30
N ASP A 542 39.39 21.87 6.02
CA ASP A 542 39.07 20.47 5.81
C ASP A 542 39.28 19.64 7.09
N ILE A 543 38.89 18.37 7.04
CA ILE A 543 39.00 17.45 8.18
C ILE A 543 40.44 17.14 8.54
N GLU A 544 41.40 17.22 7.61
CA GLU A 544 42.83 16.97 7.83
C GLU A 544 43.43 18.10 8.71
N GLN A 545 43.03 19.34 8.46
CA GLN A 545 43.43 20.47 9.31
C GLN A 545 42.82 20.39 10.72
N GLU A 546 41.58 19.97 10.85
CA GLU A 546 40.97 19.73 12.17
C GLU A 546 41.70 18.63 12.95
N LEU A 547 42.17 17.59 12.27
CA LEU A 547 42.95 16.51 12.85
C LEU A 547 44.41 16.93 13.16
N GLY A 548 44.93 17.97 12.50
CA GLY A 548 46.33 18.33 12.54
C GLY A 548 47.25 17.25 11.96
N TYR A 549 46.75 16.47 10.98
CA TYR A 549 47.47 15.33 10.38
C TYR A 549 47.20 15.20 8.90
N ASP A 550 48.27 15.15 8.10
CA ASP A 550 48.19 14.91 6.67
C ASP A 550 47.96 13.42 6.39
N CYS A 551 46.76 13.08 5.91
CA CYS A 551 46.38 11.72 5.58
C CYS A 551 46.94 11.22 4.23
N GLY A 552 47.68 12.07 3.49
CA GLY A 552 48.26 11.75 2.19
C GLY A 552 47.23 11.64 1.08
N LYS A 553 47.71 11.32 -0.15
CA LYS A 553 46.85 11.29 -1.35
C LYS A 553 46.11 9.97 -1.57
N SER A 554 46.47 8.89 -0.87
CA SER A 554 45.90 7.56 -1.08
C SER A 554 45.48 6.93 0.25
N GLY A 555 44.28 6.35 0.26
CA GLY A 555 43.76 5.67 1.46
C GLY A 555 43.46 6.60 2.64
N LYS A 556 43.10 7.86 2.38
CA LYS A 556 42.82 8.89 3.41
C LYS A 556 41.95 8.40 4.57
N PRO A 557 40.78 7.75 4.36
CA PRO A 557 39.95 7.28 5.46
C PRO A 557 40.67 6.31 6.39
N PHE A 558 41.48 5.41 5.83
CA PHE A 558 42.24 4.43 6.59
C PHE A 558 43.38 5.08 7.42
N GLN A 559 44.13 6.00 6.78
CA GLN A 559 45.25 6.71 7.45
C GLN A 559 44.72 7.59 8.60
N ALA A 560 43.66 8.33 8.37
CA ALA A 560 43.00 9.14 9.38
C ALA A 560 42.48 8.29 10.56
N LEU A 561 41.82 7.17 10.29
CA LEU A 561 41.33 6.27 11.31
C LEU A 561 42.48 5.64 12.12
N LYS A 562 43.59 5.27 11.46
CA LYS A 562 44.80 4.75 12.11
C LYS A 562 45.40 5.79 13.06
N TYR A 563 45.48 7.04 12.60
CA TYR A 563 45.97 8.15 13.42
C TYR A 563 45.08 8.39 14.64
N ILE A 564 43.76 8.48 14.47
CA ILE A 564 42.80 8.66 15.58
C ILE A 564 42.92 7.54 16.63
N LYS A 565 43.22 6.32 16.20
CA LYS A 565 43.40 5.17 17.12
C LYS A 565 44.80 5.11 17.77
N SER A 566 45.73 5.91 17.32
CA SER A 566 47.09 5.93 17.91
C SER A 566 47.11 6.62 19.29
N SER A 567 48.16 6.36 20.06
CA SER A 567 48.41 7.04 21.33
C SER A 567 48.88 8.50 21.18
N GLU A 568 49.27 8.89 19.98
CA GLU A 568 49.78 10.23 19.64
C GLU A 568 48.63 11.21 19.33
N PHE A 569 47.42 10.70 19.05
CA PHE A 569 46.28 11.54 18.71
C PHE A 569 45.71 12.28 19.90
N HIS A 570 45.68 13.60 19.81
CA HIS A 570 45.01 14.49 20.75
C HIS A 570 44.02 15.39 19.96
N ILE A 571 42.76 15.30 20.32
CA ILE A 571 41.73 16.15 19.74
C ILE A 571 41.83 17.57 20.33
N SER A 572 41.82 18.59 19.48
CA SER A 572 41.72 19.97 19.95
C SER A 572 40.35 20.22 20.59
N GLU A 573 40.29 21.05 21.65
CA GLU A 573 39.01 21.35 22.31
C GLU A 573 38.00 21.98 21.36
N SER A 574 38.45 22.82 20.42
CA SER A 574 37.60 23.41 19.38
C SER A 574 36.98 22.34 18.51
N PHE A 575 37.73 21.33 18.08
CA PHE A 575 37.19 20.24 17.26
C PHE A 575 36.33 19.28 18.08
N ALA A 576 36.71 18.99 19.31
CA ALA A 576 35.90 18.20 20.23
C ALA A 576 34.51 18.81 20.44
N GLU A 577 34.42 20.15 20.58
CA GLU A 577 33.15 20.84 20.71
C GLU A 577 32.29 20.73 19.43
N LYS A 578 32.90 20.86 18.25
CA LYS A 578 32.19 20.60 16.98
C LYS A 578 31.59 19.18 16.95
N ILE A 579 32.36 18.17 17.35
CA ILE A 579 31.88 16.76 17.40
C ILE A 579 30.73 16.62 18.39
N ARG A 580 30.83 17.25 19.59
CA ARG A 580 29.71 17.24 20.57
C ARG A 580 28.44 17.89 19.99
N VAL A 581 28.57 19.00 19.23
CA VAL A 581 27.44 19.66 18.56
C VAL A 581 26.82 18.75 17.50
N ILE A 582 27.65 18.06 16.69
CA ILE A 582 27.17 17.13 15.64
C ILE A 582 26.35 16.00 16.27
N TYR A 583 26.79 15.45 17.42
CA TYR A 583 26.16 14.28 18.07
C TYR A 583 25.20 14.66 19.23
N LYS A 584 24.95 15.93 19.43
CA LYS A 584 23.96 16.40 20.41
C LYS A 584 22.54 16.10 19.91
#